data_48b902f4257ed3b63dcde555aecc22bb
#
_entry.id   48b902f4257ed3b63dcde555aecc22bb
#
_cell.length_a   1.000
_cell.length_b   1.000
_cell.length_c   1.000
_cell.angle_alpha   90.00
_cell.angle_beta   90.00
_cell.angle_gamma   90.00
#
_symmetry.space_group_name_H-M   'P 1'
#
loop_
_entity.id
_entity.type
_entity.pdbx_description
1 polymer ?
#
loop_
_entity_poly.entity_id
_entity_poly.type
_entity_poly.pdbx_seq_one_letter_code
_entity_poly.pdbx_strand_id
1 'polypeptide(L)'
;MPKKTGIAIVTVGAVLILSALLLFLHNRQEDVQAGQEAESLLENVEAVIETKKIRVPVSSKRPDETPAPTPLDPQMPVVMLDGYEYVGYVEIPVLGLKLPVMSEWDYSRLKLAPCRQFGSSRTDDLVIAAHNYESHFGHLKDLSAGDTVTFTDMEGIVNTYCVEKIETLNPNEVDAVQNSGYDLVLYTCTKGGKTRVTVFCNREEIAAPSPAPTPMEK
;
A
#
# COMPACT_ATOMS: atom_id res chain seq x y z
N MET A 1 4.07 42.50 -38.62
CA MET A 1 5.00 41.35 -38.46
C MET A 1 5.12 40.62 -39.79
N PRO A 2 6.31 40.22 -40.25
CA PRO A 2 6.45 39.50 -41.52
C PRO A 2 5.76 38.13 -41.42
N LYS A 3 4.98 37.76 -42.45
CA LYS A 3 4.21 36.49 -42.51
C LYS A 3 5.04 35.24 -42.14
N LYS A 4 6.35 35.24 -42.40
CA LYS A 4 7.29 34.15 -42.09
C LYS A 4 7.49 33.95 -40.58
N THR A 5 7.50 35.02 -39.78
CA THR A 5 7.62 34.95 -38.32
C THR A 5 6.37 34.38 -37.67
N GLY A 6 5.19 34.74 -38.20
CA GLY A 6 3.91 34.21 -37.74
C GLY A 6 3.79 32.69 -37.99
N ILE A 7 4.20 32.19 -39.15
CA ILE A 7 4.19 30.78 -39.49
C ILE A 7 5.18 30.01 -38.57
N ALA A 8 6.37 30.54 -38.32
CA ALA A 8 7.35 29.90 -37.43
C ALA A 8 6.83 29.74 -36.00
N ILE A 9 6.14 30.75 -35.45
CA ILE A 9 5.53 30.73 -34.12
C ILE A 9 4.43 29.64 -34.06
N VAL A 10 3.58 29.55 -35.08
CA VAL A 10 2.51 28.57 -35.14
C VAL A 10 3.08 27.14 -35.24
N THR A 11 4.13 26.91 -36.04
CA THR A 11 4.76 25.58 -36.14
C THR A 11 5.43 25.17 -34.84
N VAL A 12 6.14 26.08 -34.16
CA VAL A 12 6.73 25.80 -32.83
C VAL A 12 5.63 25.47 -31.81
N GLY A 13 4.54 26.25 -31.77
CA GLY A 13 3.40 25.96 -30.91
C GLY A 13 2.77 24.59 -31.18
N ALA A 14 2.58 24.24 -32.44
CA ALA A 14 2.05 22.92 -32.81
C ALA A 14 2.97 21.76 -32.39
N VAL A 15 4.28 21.90 -32.55
CA VAL A 15 5.27 20.89 -32.11
C VAL A 15 5.23 20.74 -30.60
N LEU A 16 5.14 21.83 -29.82
CA LEU A 16 5.06 21.75 -28.36
C LEU A 16 3.78 21.05 -27.89
N ILE A 17 2.64 21.35 -28.52
CA ILE A 17 1.36 20.69 -28.20
C ILE A 17 1.44 19.19 -28.51
N LEU A 18 1.99 18.83 -29.68
CA LEU A 18 2.15 17.43 -30.06
C LEU A 18 3.08 16.68 -29.10
N SER A 19 4.20 17.30 -28.71
CA SER A 19 5.13 16.71 -27.75
C SER A 19 4.48 16.53 -26.36
N ALA A 20 3.71 17.49 -25.89
CA ALA A 20 2.97 17.38 -24.64
C ALA A 20 1.92 16.26 -24.69
N LEU A 21 1.21 16.11 -25.82
CA LEU A 21 0.24 15.04 -26.02
C LEU A 21 0.92 13.65 -26.02
N LEU A 22 2.06 13.53 -26.70
CA LEU A 22 2.83 12.28 -26.71
C LEU A 22 3.32 11.89 -25.31
N LEU A 23 3.83 12.85 -24.55
CA LEU A 23 4.23 12.62 -23.14
C LEU A 23 3.04 12.24 -22.27
N PHE A 24 1.90 12.88 -22.44
CA PHE A 24 0.68 12.52 -21.70
C PHE A 24 0.22 11.08 -22.01
N LEU A 25 0.22 10.69 -23.28
CA LEU A 25 -0.15 9.34 -23.70
C LEU A 25 0.85 8.30 -23.20
N HIS A 26 2.14 8.61 -23.24
CA HIS A 26 3.19 7.74 -22.71
C HIS A 26 3.04 7.51 -21.20
N ASN A 27 2.89 8.57 -20.41
CA ASN A 27 2.69 8.46 -18.96
C ASN A 27 1.41 7.68 -18.61
N ARG A 28 0.34 7.89 -19.37
CA ARG A 28 -0.91 7.14 -19.17
C ARG A 28 -0.74 5.66 -19.50
N GLN A 29 0.04 5.33 -20.52
CA GLN A 29 0.33 3.94 -20.86
C GLN A 29 1.15 3.25 -19.77
N GLU A 30 2.17 3.93 -19.21
CA GLU A 30 2.95 3.40 -18.09
C GLU A 30 2.07 3.12 -16.86
N ASP A 31 1.15 4.03 -16.52
CA ASP A 31 0.22 3.86 -15.41
C ASP A 31 -0.71 2.66 -15.60
N VAL A 32 -1.30 2.50 -16.79
CA VAL A 32 -2.16 1.34 -17.11
C VAL A 32 -1.38 0.03 -17.05
N GLN A 33 -0.15 0.01 -17.56
CA GLN A 33 0.70 -1.19 -17.50
C GLN A 33 1.03 -1.54 -16.05
N ALA A 34 1.43 -0.56 -15.23
CA ALA A 34 1.72 -0.78 -13.81
C ALA A 34 0.51 -1.35 -13.05
N GLY A 35 -0.70 -0.86 -13.35
CA GLY A 35 -1.94 -1.39 -12.77
C GLY A 35 -2.19 -2.84 -13.16
N GLN A 36 -2.04 -3.20 -14.43
CA GLN A 36 -2.22 -4.58 -14.90
C GLN A 36 -1.17 -5.55 -14.33
N GLU A 37 0.07 -5.10 -14.23
CA GLU A 37 1.14 -5.89 -13.61
C GLU A 37 0.87 -6.10 -12.12
N ALA A 38 0.48 -5.06 -11.39
CA ALA A 38 0.13 -5.17 -9.97
C ALA A 38 -1.08 -6.08 -9.74
N GLU A 39 -2.11 -6.04 -10.59
CA GLU A 39 -3.28 -6.94 -10.52
C GLU A 39 -2.89 -8.41 -10.72
N SER A 40 -2.07 -8.71 -11.74
CA SER A 40 -1.57 -10.07 -11.98
C SER A 40 -0.72 -10.60 -10.83
N LEU A 41 0.13 -9.75 -10.24
CA LEU A 41 0.94 -10.10 -9.08
C LEU A 41 0.08 -10.30 -7.82
N LEU A 42 -0.99 -9.52 -7.66
CA LEU A 42 -1.93 -9.65 -6.57
C LEU A 42 -2.65 -11.00 -6.59
N GLU A 43 -3.13 -11.45 -7.75
CA GLU A 43 -3.77 -12.77 -7.89
C GLU A 43 -2.85 -13.89 -7.40
N ASN A 44 -1.55 -13.84 -7.74
CA ASN A 44 -0.58 -14.83 -7.29
C ASN A 44 -0.36 -14.78 -5.77
N VAL A 45 -0.28 -13.58 -5.18
CA VAL A 45 -0.13 -13.37 -3.73
C VAL A 45 -1.35 -13.91 -2.98
N GLU A 46 -2.56 -13.58 -3.42
CA GLU A 46 -3.81 -14.06 -2.83
C GLU A 46 -3.94 -15.58 -2.90
N ALA A 47 -3.63 -16.18 -4.05
CA ALA A 47 -3.69 -17.64 -4.22
C ALA A 47 -2.77 -18.38 -3.22
N VAL A 48 -1.59 -17.84 -2.94
CA VAL A 48 -0.68 -18.42 -1.94
C VAL A 48 -1.22 -18.28 -0.53
N ILE A 49 -1.76 -17.12 -0.18
CA ILE A 49 -2.37 -16.88 1.14
C ILE A 49 -3.55 -17.83 1.37
N GLU A 50 -4.46 -17.95 0.41
CA GLU A 50 -5.60 -18.86 0.49
C GLU A 50 -5.16 -20.33 0.62
N THR A 51 -4.13 -20.75 -0.14
CA THR A 51 -3.59 -22.12 -0.05
C THR A 51 -3.03 -22.39 1.34
N LYS A 52 -2.41 -21.42 1.99
CA LYS A 52 -1.89 -21.55 3.36
C LYS A 52 -3.03 -21.64 4.39
N LYS A 53 -4.07 -20.83 4.28
CA LYS A 53 -5.25 -20.89 5.16
C LYS A 53 -5.91 -22.28 5.15
N ILE A 54 -6.01 -22.91 3.97
CA ILE A 54 -6.60 -24.24 3.82
C ILE A 54 -5.70 -25.33 4.45
N ARG A 55 -4.39 -25.15 4.45
CA ARG A 55 -3.42 -26.13 4.96
C ARG A 55 -3.23 -26.11 6.46
N VAL A 56 -3.74 -25.14 7.20
CA VAL A 56 -3.77 -25.18 8.67
C VAL A 56 -4.79 -26.26 9.04
N PRO A 57 -4.39 -27.48 9.48
CA PRO A 57 -5.35 -28.51 9.88
C PRO A 57 -6.08 -27.96 11.10
N VAL A 58 -7.41 -27.96 11.05
CA VAL A 58 -8.22 -27.87 12.26
C VAL A 58 -7.78 -29.05 13.13
N SER A 59 -6.79 -28.80 13.99
CA SER A 59 -6.34 -29.79 14.97
C SER A 59 -7.50 -30.03 15.91
N SER A 60 -8.22 -31.12 15.66
CA SER A 60 -9.17 -31.67 16.63
C SER A 60 -8.37 -32.24 17.80
N LYS A 61 -7.84 -31.37 18.65
CA LYS A 61 -7.33 -31.70 19.98
C LYS A 61 -8.37 -31.32 21.03
N ARG A 62 -8.52 -32.22 21.98
CA ARG A 62 -9.45 -32.22 23.11
C ARG A 62 -9.62 -30.86 23.78
N PRO A 63 -10.79 -30.59 24.43
CA PRO A 63 -11.17 -29.30 24.98
C PRO A 63 -10.42 -28.83 26.22
N ASP A 64 -9.23 -29.38 26.55
CA ASP A 64 -8.64 -29.17 27.89
C ASP A 64 -7.19 -28.66 27.91
N GLU A 65 -6.66 -28.16 26.81
CA GLU A 65 -5.39 -27.42 26.82
C GLU A 65 -5.52 -26.21 25.90
N THR A 66 -5.78 -25.04 26.47
CA THR A 66 -5.56 -23.77 25.82
C THR A 66 -4.04 -23.56 25.75
N PRO A 67 -3.40 -23.73 24.58
CA PRO A 67 -1.99 -23.39 24.46
C PRO A 67 -1.89 -21.87 24.65
N ALA A 68 -0.97 -21.43 25.49
CA ALA A 68 -0.61 -20.04 25.54
C ALA A 68 -0.26 -19.58 24.10
N PRO A 69 -0.74 -18.41 23.64
CA PRO A 69 -0.43 -17.92 22.31
C PRO A 69 1.09 -17.84 22.17
N THR A 70 1.64 -18.61 21.23
CA THR A 70 3.06 -18.47 20.86
C THR A 70 3.25 -17.06 20.33
N PRO A 71 4.20 -16.27 20.86
CA PRO A 71 4.48 -14.94 20.34
C PRO A 71 4.75 -15.04 18.83
N LEU A 72 4.09 -14.21 18.03
CA LEU A 72 4.37 -14.11 16.60
C LEU A 72 5.82 -13.62 16.40
N ASP A 73 6.49 -14.15 15.38
CA ASP A 73 7.78 -13.61 14.96
C ASP A 73 7.61 -12.12 14.63
N PRO A 74 8.42 -11.21 15.17
CA PRO A 74 8.38 -9.79 14.84
C PRO A 74 8.55 -9.52 13.36
N GLN A 75 9.21 -10.41 12.63
CA GLN A 75 9.36 -10.29 11.18
C GLN A 75 8.17 -10.90 10.44
N MET A 76 7.63 -10.15 9.48
CA MET A 76 6.62 -10.69 8.59
C MET A 76 7.21 -11.81 7.72
N PRO A 77 6.44 -12.88 7.44
CA PRO A 77 6.88 -13.92 6.52
C PRO A 77 7.02 -13.36 5.11
N VAL A 78 8.08 -13.78 4.44
CA VAL A 78 8.38 -13.42 3.06
C VAL A 78 8.15 -14.63 2.17
N VAL A 79 7.52 -14.43 1.01
CA VAL A 79 7.30 -15.48 0.01
C VAL A 79 7.83 -15.03 -1.34
N MET A 80 8.62 -15.91 -1.98
CA MET A 80 9.15 -15.70 -3.33
C MET A 80 8.10 -16.13 -4.36
N LEU A 81 7.68 -15.21 -5.24
CA LEU A 81 6.78 -15.44 -6.36
C LEU A 81 7.33 -14.74 -7.60
N ASP A 82 7.44 -15.43 -8.71
CA ASP A 82 7.87 -14.89 -10.01
C ASP A 82 9.16 -14.06 -9.96
N GLY A 83 10.10 -14.45 -9.10
CA GLY A 83 11.41 -13.79 -8.94
C GLY A 83 11.42 -12.58 -8.02
N TYR A 84 10.29 -12.26 -7.37
CA TYR A 84 10.16 -11.19 -6.38
C TYR A 84 9.68 -11.73 -5.04
N GLU A 85 10.09 -11.07 -3.97
CA GLU A 85 9.69 -11.38 -2.60
C GLU A 85 8.53 -10.49 -2.16
N TYR A 86 7.49 -11.08 -1.55
CA TYR A 86 6.30 -10.39 -1.07
C TYR A 86 6.09 -10.59 0.43
N VAL A 87 5.55 -9.57 1.09
CA VAL A 87 5.18 -9.59 2.51
C VAL A 87 3.66 -9.62 2.72
N GLY A 88 2.87 -9.41 1.67
CA GLY A 88 1.41 -9.39 1.73
C GLY A 88 0.79 -8.49 0.68
N TYR A 89 -0.38 -7.96 0.99
CA TYR A 89 -1.06 -6.94 0.18
C TYR A 89 -1.72 -5.88 1.06
N VAL A 90 -1.85 -4.67 0.52
CA VAL A 90 -2.57 -3.54 1.13
C VAL A 90 -3.88 -3.29 0.38
N GLU A 91 -4.95 -3.00 1.12
CA GLU A 91 -6.25 -2.63 0.56
C GLU A 91 -6.73 -1.30 1.16
N ILE A 92 -7.22 -0.40 0.30
CA ILE A 92 -7.77 0.91 0.66
C ILE A 92 -9.13 1.03 -0.01
N PRO A 93 -10.21 0.56 0.65
CA PRO A 93 -11.52 0.40 0.02
C PRO A 93 -12.11 1.69 -0.55
N VAL A 94 -11.95 2.81 0.14
CA VAL A 94 -12.46 4.12 -0.31
C VAL A 94 -11.83 4.60 -1.62
N LEU A 95 -10.61 4.15 -1.94
CA LEU A 95 -9.93 4.41 -3.21
C LEU A 95 -10.14 3.28 -4.23
N GLY A 96 -10.79 2.17 -3.85
CA GLY A 96 -10.89 0.97 -4.69
C GLY A 96 -9.55 0.31 -4.99
N LEU A 97 -8.54 0.52 -4.13
CA LEU A 97 -7.19 0.00 -4.31
C LEU A 97 -6.99 -1.29 -3.52
N LYS A 98 -6.40 -2.28 -4.20
CA LYS A 98 -5.87 -3.50 -3.61
C LYS A 98 -4.59 -3.88 -4.34
N LEU A 99 -3.46 -3.89 -3.64
CA LEU A 99 -2.13 -3.98 -4.26
C LEU A 99 -1.22 -4.92 -3.49
N PRO A 100 -0.44 -5.78 -4.17
CA PRO A 100 0.57 -6.60 -3.52
C PRO A 100 1.69 -5.71 -2.97
N VAL A 101 2.34 -6.15 -1.89
CA VAL A 101 3.45 -5.41 -1.27
C VAL A 101 4.72 -6.26 -1.33
N MET A 102 5.72 -5.78 -2.05
CA MET A 102 7.05 -6.40 -2.13
C MET A 102 7.83 -6.23 -0.82
N SER A 103 8.70 -7.18 -0.51
CA SER A 103 9.43 -7.25 0.77
C SER A 103 10.45 -6.14 0.97
N GLU A 104 11.04 -5.65 -0.13
CA GLU A 104 12.12 -4.68 -0.10
C GLU A 104 11.86 -3.54 -1.07
N TRP A 105 12.20 -2.34 -0.62
CA TRP A 105 12.14 -1.14 -1.45
C TRP A 105 13.28 -1.13 -2.47
N ASP A 106 12.90 -0.99 -3.76
CA ASP A 106 13.82 -0.73 -4.87
C ASP A 106 13.09 0.13 -5.92
N TYR A 107 13.82 1.04 -6.55
CA TYR A 107 13.22 1.99 -7.50
C TYR A 107 12.61 1.31 -8.74
N SER A 108 13.17 0.18 -9.17
CA SER A 108 12.64 -0.61 -10.28
C SER A 108 11.39 -1.38 -9.87
N ARG A 109 11.37 -1.91 -8.63
CA ARG A 109 10.23 -2.65 -8.07
C ARG A 109 9.01 -1.76 -7.83
N LEU A 110 9.22 -0.50 -7.42
CA LEU A 110 8.14 0.48 -7.24
C LEU A 110 7.30 0.72 -8.51
N LYS A 111 7.85 0.45 -9.69
CA LYS A 111 7.11 0.54 -10.95
C LYS A 111 6.11 -0.60 -11.11
N LEU A 112 6.34 -1.74 -10.46
CA LEU A 112 5.52 -2.94 -10.55
C LEU A 112 4.46 -2.98 -9.45
N ALA A 113 4.85 -2.65 -8.20
CA ALA A 113 3.99 -2.72 -7.04
C ALA A 113 4.53 -1.87 -5.87
N PRO A 114 3.71 -1.56 -4.85
CA PRO A 114 4.16 -1.04 -3.57
C PRO A 114 5.26 -1.90 -2.95
N CYS A 115 6.17 -1.26 -2.21
CA CYS A 115 7.27 -1.93 -1.52
C CYS A 115 7.28 -1.56 -0.04
N ARG A 116 7.55 -2.53 0.82
CA ARG A 116 7.91 -2.25 2.21
C ARG A 116 9.26 -1.52 2.24
N GLN A 117 9.31 -0.39 2.92
CA GLN A 117 10.54 0.35 3.12
C GLN A 117 11.13 0.09 4.49
N PHE A 118 10.31 0.07 5.53
CA PHE A 118 10.72 -0.16 6.92
C PHE A 118 9.67 -0.98 7.65
N GLY A 119 10.06 -1.56 8.78
CA GLY A 119 9.20 -2.11 9.81
C GLY A 119 8.39 -3.34 9.43
N SER A 120 7.40 -3.63 10.26
CA SER A 120 6.55 -4.82 10.19
C SER A 120 5.16 -4.50 10.73
N SER A 121 4.12 -5.12 10.17
CA SER A 121 2.77 -5.07 10.77
C SER A 121 2.70 -5.76 12.13
N ARG A 122 3.74 -6.49 12.53
CA ARG A 122 3.83 -7.21 13.80
C ARG A 122 4.54 -6.42 14.90
N THR A 123 5.19 -5.33 14.52
CA THR A 123 5.88 -4.40 15.43
C THR A 123 5.28 -3.01 15.44
N ASP A 124 4.16 -2.83 14.70
CA ASP A 124 3.41 -1.58 14.61
C ASP A 124 4.28 -0.38 14.16
N ASP A 125 5.09 -0.64 13.12
CA ASP A 125 6.00 0.36 12.53
C ASP A 125 6.14 0.19 11.01
N LEU A 126 5.12 -0.42 10.35
CA LEU A 126 5.16 -0.74 8.93
C LEU A 126 5.11 0.51 8.05
N VAL A 127 6.09 0.64 7.15
CA VAL A 127 6.14 1.72 6.15
C VAL A 127 6.11 1.15 4.74
N ILE A 128 5.12 1.56 3.95
CA ILE A 128 4.93 1.14 2.56
C ILE A 128 5.03 2.34 1.64
N ALA A 129 5.90 2.23 0.64
CA ALA A 129 6.07 3.19 -0.44
C ALA A 129 5.49 2.66 -1.74
N ALA A 130 4.92 3.54 -2.57
CA ALA A 130 4.56 3.20 -3.94
C ALA A 130 4.76 4.38 -4.88
N HIS A 131 4.73 4.12 -6.19
CA HIS A 131 4.71 5.15 -7.21
C HIS A 131 3.42 5.97 -7.14
N ASN A 132 3.47 7.21 -7.64
CA ASN A 132 2.31 8.09 -7.75
C ASN A 132 1.48 7.84 -9.02
N TYR A 133 1.48 6.62 -9.54
CA TYR A 133 0.54 6.19 -10.57
C TYR A 133 -0.89 6.24 -10.02
N GLU A 134 -1.87 6.53 -10.87
CA GLU A 134 -3.29 6.51 -10.47
C GLU A 134 -3.71 5.10 -10.03
N SER A 135 -3.13 4.08 -10.67
CA SER A 135 -3.30 2.66 -10.34
C SER A 135 -2.56 2.21 -9.05
N HIS A 136 -1.67 3.05 -8.50
CA HIS A 136 -0.97 2.80 -7.24
C HIS A 136 -1.38 3.82 -6.18
N PHE A 137 -0.42 4.57 -5.59
CA PHE A 137 -0.68 5.50 -4.50
C PHE A 137 -0.94 6.96 -4.95
N GLY A 138 -1.20 7.21 -6.24
CA GLY A 138 -1.45 8.56 -6.76
C GLY A 138 -2.65 9.28 -6.14
N HIS A 139 -3.59 8.52 -5.58
CA HIS A 139 -4.80 9.02 -4.93
C HIS A 139 -4.71 9.07 -3.40
N LEU A 140 -3.56 8.80 -2.76
CA LEU A 140 -3.43 8.88 -1.29
C LEU A 140 -3.83 10.24 -0.71
N LYS A 141 -3.64 11.31 -1.46
CA LYS A 141 -4.05 12.68 -1.07
C LYS A 141 -5.57 12.87 -0.93
N ASP A 142 -6.36 11.97 -1.50
CA ASP A 142 -7.82 12.01 -1.51
C ASP A 142 -8.44 11.28 -0.29
N LEU A 143 -7.59 10.63 0.54
CA LEU A 143 -7.98 10.05 1.82
C LEU A 143 -8.34 11.13 2.85
N SER A 144 -9.07 10.73 3.88
CA SER A 144 -9.46 11.55 5.01
C SER A 144 -9.20 10.80 6.33
N ALA A 145 -9.04 11.55 7.42
CA ALA A 145 -9.02 10.93 8.74
C ALA A 145 -10.30 10.12 9.00
N GLY A 146 -10.17 8.90 9.51
CA GLY A 146 -11.26 7.95 9.69
C GLY A 146 -11.41 6.93 8.56
N ASP A 147 -10.72 7.09 7.41
CA ASP A 147 -10.72 6.09 6.35
C ASP A 147 -9.96 4.83 6.78
N THR A 148 -10.45 3.67 6.34
CA THR A 148 -9.86 2.38 6.69
C THR A 148 -8.82 1.94 5.67
N VAL A 149 -7.70 1.42 6.17
CA VAL A 149 -6.66 0.72 5.42
C VAL A 149 -6.49 -0.66 6.02
N THR A 150 -6.39 -1.70 5.20
CA THR A 150 -6.03 -3.04 5.69
C THR A 150 -4.72 -3.51 5.07
N PHE A 151 -3.94 -4.25 5.85
CA PHE A 151 -2.77 -4.97 5.38
C PHE A 151 -2.90 -6.43 5.76
N THR A 152 -2.82 -7.31 4.77
CA THR A 152 -2.85 -8.77 4.97
C THR A 152 -1.46 -9.32 4.69
N ASP A 153 -0.84 -9.98 5.67
CA ASP A 153 0.48 -10.58 5.51
C ASP A 153 0.42 -11.93 4.77
N MET A 154 1.60 -12.51 4.45
CA MET A 154 1.70 -13.79 3.73
C MET A 154 1.26 -15.02 4.55
N GLU A 155 0.87 -14.86 5.82
CA GLU A 155 0.18 -15.89 6.63
C GLU A 155 -1.33 -15.68 6.63
N GLY A 156 -1.83 -14.61 6.00
CA GLY A 156 -3.24 -14.26 5.94
C GLY A 156 -3.74 -13.55 7.20
N ILE A 157 -2.83 -13.01 8.02
CA ILE A 157 -3.19 -12.16 9.17
C ILE A 157 -3.60 -10.80 8.64
N VAL A 158 -4.84 -10.42 8.90
CA VAL A 158 -5.39 -9.12 8.51
C VAL A 158 -5.19 -8.12 9.64
N ASN A 159 -4.55 -7.02 9.31
CA ASN A 159 -4.35 -5.89 10.20
C ASN A 159 -5.17 -4.71 9.66
N THR A 160 -6.06 -4.17 10.48
CA THR A 160 -6.92 -3.03 10.13
C THR A 160 -6.38 -1.77 10.78
N TYR A 161 -6.33 -0.70 10.01
CA TYR A 161 -5.81 0.60 10.44
C TYR A 161 -6.80 1.70 10.07
N CYS A 162 -6.85 2.73 10.90
CA CYS A 162 -7.59 3.97 10.67
C CYS A 162 -6.62 5.09 10.29
N VAL A 163 -6.94 5.84 9.25
CA VAL A 163 -6.18 7.03 8.87
C VAL A 163 -6.35 8.11 9.95
N GLU A 164 -5.24 8.59 10.51
CA GLU A 164 -5.23 9.67 11.52
C GLU A 164 -4.97 11.02 10.89
N LYS A 165 -3.97 11.10 10.00
CA LYS A 165 -3.61 12.34 9.31
C LYS A 165 -2.92 12.09 7.98
N ILE A 166 -2.96 13.13 7.13
CA ILE A 166 -2.25 13.16 5.86
C ILE A 166 -1.40 14.42 5.83
N GLU A 167 -0.13 14.27 5.52
CA GLU A 167 0.84 15.37 5.46
C GLU A 167 1.64 15.33 4.17
N THR A 168 2.19 16.48 3.80
CA THR A 168 3.16 16.59 2.72
C THR A 168 4.53 16.85 3.31
N LEU A 169 5.42 15.87 3.18
CA LEU A 169 6.78 15.89 3.74
C LEU A 169 7.82 16.14 2.65
N ASN A 170 9.00 16.64 3.06
CA ASN A 170 10.16 16.72 2.17
C ASN A 170 10.82 15.33 2.03
N PRO A 171 11.52 15.06 0.91
CA PRO A 171 12.13 13.74 0.67
C PRO A 171 13.20 13.31 1.68
N ASN A 172 13.78 14.25 2.40
CA ASN A 172 14.81 14.03 3.41
C ASN A 172 14.27 13.87 4.84
N GLU A 173 12.95 14.00 5.05
CA GLU A 173 12.30 13.81 6.34
C GLU A 173 12.04 12.31 6.62
N VAL A 174 13.09 11.49 6.48
CA VAL A 174 13.00 10.02 6.63
C VAL A 174 12.62 9.64 8.07
N ASP A 175 13.15 10.36 9.05
CA ASP A 175 12.86 10.11 10.46
C ASP A 175 11.38 10.31 10.80
N ALA A 176 10.73 11.32 10.20
CA ALA A 176 9.31 11.58 10.36
C ALA A 176 8.41 10.44 9.83
N VAL A 177 8.96 9.57 9.00
CA VAL A 177 8.27 8.40 8.44
C VAL A 177 8.65 7.13 9.20
N GLN A 178 9.96 6.91 9.42
CA GLN A 178 10.47 5.68 10.02
C GLN A 178 10.22 5.61 11.54
N ASN A 179 10.35 6.74 12.23
CA ASN A 179 10.16 6.85 13.68
C ASN A 179 8.93 7.71 14.02
N SER A 180 7.88 7.57 13.21
CA SER A 180 6.67 8.40 13.30
C SER A 180 5.84 8.17 14.54
N GLY A 181 5.94 6.97 15.16
CA GLY A 181 5.08 6.52 16.24
C GLY A 181 3.70 6.07 15.77
N TYR A 182 3.47 5.93 14.46
CA TYR A 182 2.26 5.38 13.87
C TYR A 182 2.49 3.93 13.43
N ASP A 183 1.44 3.11 13.51
CA ASP A 183 1.52 1.67 13.28
C ASP A 183 1.66 1.30 11.81
N LEU A 184 1.12 2.16 10.91
CA LEU A 184 1.27 2.05 9.47
C LEU A 184 1.46 3.45 8.85
N VAL A 185 2.45 3.56 7.97
CA VAL A 185 2.66 4.75 7.14
C VAL A 185 2.65 4.36 5.66
N LEU A 186 1.82 5.05 4.88
CA LEU A 186 1.80 4.95 3.42
C LEU A 186 2.32 6.24 2.81
N TYR A 187 3.19 6.17 1.79
CA TYR A 187 3.60 7.39 1.12
C TYR A 187 3.89 7.21 -0.37
N THR A 188 3.78 8.32 -1.09
CA THR A 188 4.10 8.42 -2.52
C THR A 188 4.69 9.78 -2.86
N CYS A 189 5.27 9.90 -4.06
CA CYS A 189 5.72 11.17 -4.58
C CYS A 189 4.55 12.10 -4.95
N THR A 190 4.69 13.40 -4.72
CA THR A 190 3.80 14.38 -5.36
C THR A 190 4.10 14.47 -6.86
N LYS A 191 3.16 15.01 -7.66
CA LYS A 191 3.41 15.29 -9.09
C LYS A 191 4.67 16.15 -9.24
N GLY A 192 5.65 15.63 -9.99
CA GLY A 192 6.97 16.26 -10.13
C GLY A 192 8.01 15.84 -9.07
N GLY A 193 7.68 14.97 -8.12
CA GLY A 193 8.62 14.29 -7.24
C GLY A 193 9.29 15.14 -6.14
N LYS A 194 8.88 16.41 -5.97
CA LYS A 194 9.53 17.36 -5.04
C LYS A 194 9.28 17.03 -3.57
N THR A 195 8.10 16.52 -3.27
CA THR A 195 7.67 16.19 -1.90
C THR A 195 7.01 14.82 -1.88
N ARG A 196 6.55 14.38 -0.71
CA ARG A 196 5.87 13.11 -0.48
C ARG A 196 4.50 13.38 0.15
N VAL A 197 3.42 12.83 -0.44
CA VAL A 197 2.15 12.67 0.27
C VAL A 197 2.32 11.49 1.20
N THR A 198 2.10 11.70 2.49
CA THR A 198 2.30 10.71 3.55
C THR A 198 1.04 10.59 4.36
N VAL A 199 0.55 9.36 4.54
CA VAL A 199 -0.65 8.99 5.29
C VAL A 199 -0.20 8.22 6.52
N PHE A 200 -0.61 8.68 7.69
CA PHE A 200 -0.29 8.08 8.98
C PHE A 200 -1.53 7.41 9.55
N CYS A 201 -1.40 6.15 9.93
CA CYS A 201 -2.51 5.31 10.40
C CYS A 201 -2.15 4.62 11.70
N ASN A 202 -3.15 4.50 12.59
CA ASN A 202 -3.06 3.67 13.78
C ASN A 202 -3.88 2.39 13.60
N ARG A 203 -3.44 1.31 14.23
CA ARG A 203 -4.17 0.04 14.26
C ARG A 203 -5.50 0.22 14.96
N GLU A 204 -6.56 -0.32 14.38
CA GLU A 204 -7.83 -0.44 15.08
C GLU A 204 -7.74 -1.58 16.09
N GLU A 205 -7.94 -1.26 17.38
CA GLU A 205 -8.13 -2.29 18.38
C GLU A 205 -9.45 -3.01 18.11
N ILE A 206 -9.40 -4.32 17.88
CA ILE A 206 -10.63 -5.14 17.86
C ILE A 206 -11.18 -5.08 19.27
N ALA A 207 -12.21 -4.24 19.48
CA ALA A 207 -12.91 -4.18 20.76
C ALA A 207 -13.33 -5.60 21.16
N ALA A 208 -12.76 -6.11 22.23
CA ALA A 208 -13.17 -7.40 22.78
C ALA A 208 -14.70 -7.37 22.98
N PRO A 209 -15.44 -8.43 22.61
CA PRO A 209 -16.89 -8.44 22.77
C PRO A 209 -17.24 -8.11 24.21
N SER A 210 -18.03 -7.03 24.39
CA SER A 210 -18.51 -6.60 25.71
C SER A 210 -19.12 -7.79 26.44
N PRO A 211 -18.73 -8.08 27.69
CA PRO A 211 -19.30 -9.19 28.43
C PRO A 211 -20.82 -9.04 28.47
N ALA A 212 -21.52 -10.11 28.10
CA ALA A 212 -22.97 -10.16 28.13
C ALA A 212 -23.50 -9.73 29.50
N PRO A 213 -24.58 -8.96 29.60
CA PRO A 213 -25.12 -8.53 30.88
C PRO A 213 -25.48 -9.77 31.70
N THR A 214 -24.91 -9.85 32.89
CA THR A 214 -25.22 -10.89 33.87
C THR A 214 -26.72 -10.89 34.15
N PRO A 215 -27.43 -12.02 34.07
CA PRO A 215 -28.86 -12.06 34.44
C PRO A 215 -28.99 -11.65 35.89
N MET A 216 -29.83 -10.63 36.18
CA MET A 216 -30.22 -10.29 37.54
C MET A 216 -31.06 -11.45 38.10
N GLU A 217 -30.50 -12.17 39.06
CA GLU A 217 -31.25 -13.09 39.90
C GLU A 217 -32.34 -12.30 40.64
N LYS A 218 -33.57 -12.81 40.51
CA LYS A 218 -34.73 -12.34 41.31
C LYS A 218 -34.86 -13.17 42.57
#